data_ce2018acf7de6dfb53db441a294289f2
#
_entry.id   ce2018acf7de6dfb53db441a294289f2
#
_cell.length_a   1.000
_cell.length_b   1.000
_cell.length_c   1.000
_cell.angle_alpha   90.00
_cell.angle_beta   90.00
_cell.angle_gamma   90.00
#
_symmetry.space_group_name_H-M   'P 1'
#
loop_
_entity.id
_entity.type
_entity.pdbx_description
1 polymer ?
#
loop_
_entity_poly.entity_id
_entity_poly.type
_entity_poly.pdbx_seq_one_letter_code
_entity_poly.pdbx_strand_id
1 'polypeptide(L)'
;MCGIAGILSKKNIAFSHLKKMTDALAHRGPNGEGHWANEYHTVLLGHRRLSIIDLSDKGSQPMHCLGRYTIIHNGEIYNYIEIREFLITKGYHFYSKTDTEIIAAAFDF
;
A
#
# COMPACT_ATOMS: atom_id res chain seq x y z
N MET A 1 12.63 -7.21 -2.11
CA MET A 1 11.28 -6.89 -2.57
C MET A 1 10.31 -6.97 -1.42
N CYS A 2 9.31 -6.11 -1.43
CA CYS A 2 8.25 -6.09 -0.43
C CYS A 2 7.42 -7.37 -0.43
N GLY A 3 6.59 -7.53 0.57
CA GLY A 3 5.59 -8.59 0.63
C GLY A 3 4.22 -8.01 0.92
N ILE A 4 3.20 -8.59 0.35
CA ILE A 4 1.81 -8.20 0.58
C ILE A 4 1.00 -9.41 1.04
N ALA A 5 0.00 -9.14 1.88
CA ALA A 5 -0.95 -10.14 2.34
C ALA A 5 -2.33 -9.53 2.40
N GLY A 6 -3.34 -10.30 2.06
CA GLY A 6 -4.72 -9.82 2.12
C GLY A 6 -5.68 -10.93 2.47
N ILE A 7 -6.71 -10.58 3.19
CA ILE A 7 -7.82 -11.46 3.52
C ILE A 7 -9.12 -10.77 3.12
N LEU A 8 -9.94 -11.48 2.35
CA LEU A 8 -11.28 -11.06 2.00
C LEU A 8 -12.25 -12.12 2.49
N SER A 9 -13.20 -11.75 3.33
CA SER A 9 -14.10 -12.70 3.96
C SER A 9 -15.51 -12.14 4.05
N LYS A 10 -16.50 -13.03 4.10
CA LYS A 10 -17.88 -12.66 4.40
C LYS A 10 -18.13 -12.52 5.90
N LYS A 11 -17.21 -13.02 6.71
CA LYS A 11 -17.31 -13.01 8.18
C LYS A 11 -16.14 -12.23 8.76
N ASN A 12 -16.33 -11.71 9.97
CA ASN A 12 -15.28 -11.07 10.74
C ASN A 12 -14.10 -12.03 10.94
N ILE A 13 -12.89 -11.56 10.62
CA ILE A 13 -11.66 -12.32 10.77
C ILE A 13 -10.79 -11.67 11.84
N ALA A 14 -10.24 -12.47 12.75
CA ALA A 14 -9.32 -11.98 13.77
C ALA A 14 -8.04 -11.43 13.14
N PHE A 15 -7.58 -10.29 13.63
CA PHE A 15 -6.36 -9.64 13.17
C PHE A 15 -5.13 -10.56 13.24
N SER A 16 -5.10 -11.49 14.20
CA SER A 16 -3.99 -12.42 14.38
C SER A 16 -3.69 -13.26 13.12
N HIS A 17 -4.69 -13.53 12.31
CA HIS A 17 -4.46 -14.25 11.04
C HIS A 17 -3.62 -13.42 10.07
N LEU A 18 -3.92 -12.13 9.95
CA LEU A 18 -3.13 -11.23 9.09
C LEU A 18 -1.70 -11.10 9.62
N LYS A 19 -1.54 -10.96 10.94
CA LYS A 19 -0.22 -10.82 11.57
C LYS A 19 0.66 -12.03 11.29
N LYS A 20 0.11 -13.23 11.34
CA LYS A 20 0.84 -14.45 11.00
C LYS A 20 1.31 -14.44 9.53
N MET A 21 0.45 -13.95 8.63
CA MET A 21 0.80 -13.86 7.21
C MET A 21 1.94 -12.87 6.99
N THR A 22 1.88 -11.69 7.58
CA THR A 22 2.95 -10.70 7.41
C THR A 22 4.23 -11.09 8.12
N ASP A 23 4.16 -11.78 9.25
CA ASP A 23 5.35 -12.31 9.92
C ASP A 23 6.08 -13.34 9.03
N ALA A 24 5.35 -14.15 8.29
CA ALA A 24 5.93 -15.08 7.34
C ALA A 24 6.64 -14.37 6.18
N LEU A 25 6.32 -13.11 5.91
CA LEU A 25 6.90 -12.30 4.85
C LEU A 25 8.01 -11.35 5.35
N ALA A 26 8.41 -11.44 6.61
CA ALA A 26 9.37 -10.51 7.21
C ALA A 26 10.70 -10.45 6.45
N HIS A 27 11.16 -11.56 5.89
CA HIS A 27 12.40 -11.63 5.12
C HIS A 27 12.35 -10.82 3.82
N ARG A 28 11.18 -10.55 3.28
CA ARG A 28 10.99 -9.77 2.05
C ARG A 28 11.00 -8.27 2.31
N GLY A 29 10.57 -7.86 3.49
CA GLY A 29 10.42 -6.44 3.82
C GLY A 29 10.88 -6.14 5.25
N PRO A 30 12.19 -6.05 5.49
CA PRO A 30 12.72 -5.84 6.83
C PRO A 30 12.62 -4.39 7.32
N ASN A 31 12.32 -3.43 6.44
CA ASN A 31 12.32 -2.00 6.79
C ASN A 31 11.04 -1.51 7.46
N GLY A 32 9.97 -2.31 7.41
CA GLY A 32 8.73 -1.94 8.08
C GLY A 32 7.62 -2.93 7.84
N GLU A 33 6.60 -2.84 8.66
CA GLU A 33 5.35 -3.58 8.46
C GLU A 33 4.17 -2.66 8.68
N GLY A 34 3.06 -2.96 8.02
CA GLY A 34 1.82 -2.23 8.18
C GLY A 34 0.63 -3.14 8.01
N HIS A 35 -0.44 -2.79 8.69
CA HIS A 35 -1.68 -3.56 8.69
C HIS A 35 -2.86 -2.61 8.66
N TRP A 36 -3.93 -3.05 8.00
CA TRP A 36 -5.19 -2.32 7.97
C TRP A 36 -6.35 -3.30 7.90
N ALA A 37 -7.43 -2.95 8.54
CA ALA A 37 -8.68 -3.68 8.46
C ALA A 37 -9.82 -2.69 8.31
N ASN A 38 -10.85 -3.07 7.53
CA ASN A 38 -12.07 -2.29 7.47
C ASN A 38 -12.84 -2.43 8.79
N GLU A 39 -13.87 -1.62 8.98
CA GLU A 39 -14.67 -1.54 10.20
C GLU A 39 -15.14 -2.92 10.67
N TYR A 40 -15.57 -3.77 9.74
CA TYR A 40 -16.15 -5.08 10.06
C TYR A 40 -15.14 -6.22 10.05
N HIS A 41 -13.85 -5.94 9.84
CA HIS A 41 -12.79 -6.97 9.73
C HIS A 41 -13.11 -8.05 8.69
N THR A 42 -13.71 -7.64 7.60
CA THR A 42 -13.98 -8.52 6.43
C THR A 42 -12.96 -8.32 5.32
N VAL A 43 -12.21 -7.22 5.36
CA VAL A 43 -11.07 -6.95 4.47
C VAL A 43 -9.89 -6.55 5.34
N LEU A 44 -8.83 -7.35 5.28
CA LEU A 44 -7.59 -7.08 6.02
C LEU A 44 -6.44 -7.04 5.02
N LEU A 45 -5.63 -5.99 5.10
CA LEU A 45 -4.47 -5.79 4.22
C LEU A 45 -3.21 -5.65 5.05
N GLY A 46 -2.15 -6.33 4.64
CA GLY A 46 -0.86 -6.27 5.30
C GLY A 46 0.28 -6.08 4.31
N HIS A 47 1.34 -5.46 4.79
CA HIS A 47 2.49 -5.12 3.96
C HIS A 47 3.79 -5.24 4.77
N ARG A 48 4.81 -5.80 4.13
CA ARG A 48 6.19 -5.76 4.61
C ARG A 48 7.00 -4.93 3.63
N ARG A 49 7.70 -3.94 4.14
CA ARG A 49 8.36 -2.93 3.31
C ARG A 49 9.85 -3.18 3.17
N LEU A 50 10.31 -3.13 1.93
CA LEU A 50 11.70 -2.89 1.57
C LEU A 50 11.74 -1.49 0.94
N SER A 51 12.35 -0.52 1.63
CA SER A 51 12.34 0.88 1.21
C SER A 51 13.36 1.10 0.10
N ILE A 52 12.88 1.44 -1.10
CA ILE A 52 13.72 1.65 -2.28
C ILE A 52 13.61 3.08 -2.79
N ILE A 53 12.40 3.55 -3.08
CA ILE A 53 12.18 4.87 -3.70
C ILE A 53 12.04 5.95 -2.64
N ASP A 54 11.10 5.78 -1.72
CA ASP A 54 10.85 6.73 -0.63
C ASP A 54 11.17 6.06 0.70
N LEU A 55 12.24 6.50 1.36
CA LEU A 55 12.69 5.94 2.63
C LEU A 55 11.93 6.51 3.83
N SER A 56 11.06 7.51 3.61
CA SER A 56 10.27 8.11 4.67
C SER A 56 9.04 7.26 5.02
N ASP A 57 8.41 7.59 6.14
CA ASP A 57 7.16 6.95 6.55
C ASP A 57 6.00 7.24 5.59
N LYS A 58 6.12 8.26 4.75
CA LYS A 58 5.11 8.57 3.73
C LYS A 58 4.95 7.46 2.70
N GLY A 59 5.96 6.62 2.51
CA GLY A 59 5.89 5.44 1.64
C GLY A 59 5.38 4.18 2.32
N SER A 60 4.97 4.26 3.58
CA SER A 60 4.45 3.11 4.33
C SER A 60 3.12 2.62 3.77
N GLN A 61 2.90 1.32 3.83
CA GLN A 61 1.68 0.67 3.36
C GLN A 61 1.10 -0.23 4.46
N PRO A 62 -0.22 -0.48 4.47
CA PRO A 62 -1.22 -0.01 3.50
C PRO A 62 -1.30 1.51 3.44
N MET A 63 -1.39 2.04 2.22
CA MET A 63 -1.41 3.47 1.98
C MET A 63 -2.85 3.94 1.76
N HIS A 64 -3.23 5.03 2.43
CA HIS A 64 -4.55 5.63 2.26
C HIS A 64 -4.44 6.82 1.33
N CYS A 65 -5.23 6.81 0.28
CA CYS A 65 -5.15 7.82 -0.79
C CYS A 65 -6.51 8.44 -1.06
N LEU A 66 -6.50 9.76 -1.25
CA LEU A 66 -7.69 10.53 -1.70
C LEU A 66 -8.90 10.41 -0.77
N GLY A 67 -8.70 9.99 0.48
CA GLY A 67 -9.78 9.81 1.44
C GLY A 67 -10.71 8.64 1.15
N ARG A 68 -10.42 7.79 0.15
CA ARG A 68 -11.32 6.69 -0.24
C ARG A 68 -10.65 5.40 -0.70
N TYR A 69 -9.34 5.39 -0.91
CA TYR A 69 -8.63 4.18 -1.33
C TYR A 69 -7.64 3.75 -0.27
N THR A 70 -7.52 2.45 -0.09
CA THR A 70 -6.47 1.83 0.70
C THR A 70 -5.78 0.80 -0.19
N ILE A 71 -4.46 0.92 -0.33
CA ILE A 71 -3.70 0.13 -1.29
C ILE A 71 -2.51 -0.54 -0.63
N ILE A 72 -2.26 -1.79 -1.00
CA ILE A 72 -0.98 -2.49 -0.81
C ILE A 72 -0.43 -2.82 -2.17
N HIS A 73 0.88 -2.68 -2.33
CA HIS A 73 1.54 -2.84 -3.62
C HIS A 73 2.91 -3.47 -3.45
N ASN A 74 3.16 -4.51 -4.22
CA ASN A 74 4.49 -5.10 -4.36
C ASN A 74 4.83 -5.13 -5.85
N GLY A 75 5.65 -4.18 -6.29
CA GLY A 75 6.03 -4.05 -7.69
C GLY A 75 6.60 -2.67 -7.97
N GLU A 76 6.80 -2.38 -9.24
CA GLU A 76 7.33 -1.10 -9.69
C GLU A 76 6.57 -0.60 -10.91
N ILE A 77 6.27 0.71 -10.91
CA ILE A 77 5.76 1.41 -12.09
C ILE A 77 6.90 2.22 -12.65
N TYR A 78 7.53 1.72 -13.71
CA TYR A 78 8.78 2.29 -14.24
C TYR A 78 8.62 3.71 -14.78
N ASN A 79 7.47 4.04 -15.34
CA ASN A 79 7.16 5.38 -15.86
C ASN A 79 6.35 6.22 -14.86
N TYR A 80 6.50 5.99 -13.56
CA TYR A 80 5.69 6.67 -12.55
C TYR A 80 5.91 8.19 -12.54
N ILE A 81 7.10 8.66 -12.84
CA ILE A 81 7.40 10.10 -12.87
C ILE A 81 6.58 10.79 -13.96
N GLU A 82 6.52 10.21 -15.14
CA GLU A 82 5.76 10.74 -16.27
C GLU A 82 4.25 10.76 -15.96
N ILE A 83 3.74 9.67 -15.41
CA ILE A 83 2.34 9.58 -15.02
C ILE A 83 2.02 10.60 -13.92
N ARG A 84 2.92 10.75 -12.96
CA ARG A 84 2.78 11.73 -11.88
C ARG A 84 2.65 13.16 -12.45
N GLU A 85 3.54 13.54 -13.33
CA GLU A 85 3.52 14.87 -13.95
C GLU A 85 2.20 15.10 -14.70
N PHE A 86 1.74 14.11 -15.45
CA PHE A 86 0.44 14.17 -16.12
C PHE A 86 -0.70 14.38 -15.12
N LEU A 87 -0.75 13.59 -14.04
CA LEU A 87 -1.82 13.68 -13.04
C LEU A 87 -1.79 15.01 -12.30
N ILE A 88 -0.61 15.59 -12.07
CA ILE A 88 -0.49 16.93 -11.47
C ILE A 88 -1.18 17.95 -12.37
N THR A 89 -1.06 17.86 -13.68
CA THR A 89 -1.77 18.76 -14.61
C THR A 89 -3.29 18.60 -14.53
N LYS A 90 -3.77 17.48 -14.01
CA LYS A 90 -5.19 17.19 -13.82
C LYS A 90 -5.70 17.53 -12.42
N GLY A 91 -4.86 18.15 -11.59
CA GLY A 91 -5.26 18.62 -10.26
C GLY A 91 -4.92 17.69 -9.12
N TYR A 92 -4.20 16.60 -9.35
CA TYR A 92 -3.81 15.68 -8.29
C TYR A 92 -2.60 16.21 -7.51
N HIS A 93 -2.61 15.96 -6.20
CA HIS A 93 -1.51 16.32 -5.30
C HIS A 93 -0.95 15.04 -4.68
N PHE A 94 0.37 14.96 -4.59
CA PHE A 94 1.05 13.78 -4.07
C PHE A 94 1.80 14.13 -2.79
N TYR A 95 1.70 13.24 -1.79
CA TYR A 95 2.32 13.41 -0.48
C TYR A 95 3.59 12.60 -0.32
N SER A 96 3.76 11.54 -1.12
CA SER A 96 4.94 10.70 -1.12
C SER A 96 5.67 10.80 -2.46
N LYS A 97 6.84 10.17 -2.52
CA LYS A 97 7.61 10.04 -3.77
C LYS A 97 7.46 8.64 -4.38
N THR A 98 6.54 7.82 -3.85
CA THR A 98 6.39 6.44 -4.28
C THR A 98 5.54 6.32 -5.54
N ASP A 99 5.78 5.24 -6.28
CA ASP A 99 4.93 4.85 -7.40
C ASP A 99 3.58 4.30 -6.92
N THR A 100 3.50 3.83 -5.69
CA THR A 100 2.25 3.30 -5.12
C THR A 100 1.13 4.33 -5.09
N GLU A 101 1.43 5.55 -4.68
CA GLU A 101 0.46 6.65 -4.67
C GLU A 101 -0.06 6.97 -6.07
N ILE A 102 0.81 6.83 -7.07
CA ILE A 102 0.45 7.05 -8.48
C ILE A 102 -0.62 6.06 -8.93
N ILE A 103 -0.56 4.81 -8.47
CA ILE A 103 -1.55 3.78 -8.82
C ILE A 103 -2.95 4.22 -8.38
N ALA A 104 -3.08 4.68 -7.14
CA ALA A 104 -4.37 5.12 -6.60
C ALA A 104 -4.91 6.34 -7.37
N ALA A 105 -4.06 7.31 -7.66
CA ALA A 105 -4.45 8.51 -8.40
C ALA A 105 -4.83 8.19 -9.85
N ALA A 106 -4.09 7.30 -10.50
CA ALA A 106 -4.39 6.87 -11.87
C ALA A 106 -5.72 6.10 -11.94
N PHE A 107 -5.98 5.28 -10.92
CA PHE A 107 -7.24 4.57 -10.82
C PHE A 107 -8.43 5.54 -10.65
N ASP A 108 -8.23 6.59 -9.83
CA ASP A 108 -9.25 7.60 -9.58
C ASP A 108 -9.55 8.44 -10.83
N PHE A 109 -8.52 8.74 -11.61
CA PHE A 109 -8.63 9.55 -12.82
C PHE A 109 -9.49 8.86 -13.88
#